data_48e00a715b105338dacf376641e501b3
#
_entry.id   48e00a715b105338dacf376641e501b3
#
_cell.length_a   1.000
_cell.length_b   1.000
_cell.length_c   1.000
_cell.angle_alpha   90.00
_cell.angle_beta   90.00
_cell.angle_gamma   90.00
#
_symmetry.space_group_name_H-M   'P 1'
#
loop_
_entity.id
_entity.type
_entity.pdbx_description
1 polymer ?
#
loop_
_entity_poly.entity_id
_entity_poly.type
_entity_poly.pdbx_seq_one_letter_code
_entity_poly.pdbx_strand_id
1 'polypeptide(L)'
;MSTEGGTKAVVAALLANTGIALTKFVAFLLTGASSMLAEAIHSVADSGNQGLLLLGGRQAKKDATPEHPFGYGRERYIYSFLVAIVLFTVGGLFALYEAYHKFHEVHAAHGHPEDSLLDSRWWWVPLVVLVASIAMEAFSFRTAIMETSKIKGDASFVQFIRRAKQPELPVILLEDFAALIGLGFALLGVGVSLLTGSLYWDVAGTALIGLLLVAVAIVLGIETKSLLLGEAAARPAQLRIREAVERADGIEGVIHMRTMHLGPEELLVAVKVRVPAAATGAEVCDAIDRAEAAVREVEPIARVIYVEPGVLPEESGLRPEESGAR
;
A
#
# COMPACT_ATOMS: atom_id res chain seq x y z
N MET A 1 -12.01 -10.19 7.05
CA MET A 1 -11.79 -8.73 7.28
C MET A 1 -12.41 -8.02 6.10
N SER A 2 -13.33 -7.05 6.33
CA SER A 2 -14.11 -6.48 5.24
C SER A 2 -13.28 -5.52 4.37
N THR A 3 -13.32 -5.69 3.06
CA THR A 3 -12.78 -4.76 2.04
C THR A 3 -13.40 -3.35 2.12
N GLU A 4 -14.47 -3.19 2.92
CA GLU A 4 -15.20 -1.92 3.04
C GLU A 4 -14.38 -0.79 3.67
N GLY A 5 -13.53 -1.10 4.67
CA GLY A 5 -12.69 -0.09 5.32
C GLY A 5 -11.65 0.50 4.37
N GLY A 6 -10.99 -0.35 3.60
CA GLY A 6 -10.04 0.08 2.58
C GLY A 6 -10.69 0.95 1.51
N THR A 7 -11.84 0.54 0.98
CA THR A 7 -12.58 1.32 -0.04
C THR A 7 -13.02 2.69 0.47
N LYS A 8 -13.48 2.79 1.73
CA LYS A 8 -13.88 4.08 2.33
C LYS A 8 -12.68 5.04 2.45
N ALA A 9 -11.53 4.54 2.87
CA ALA A 9 -10.30 5.34 2.95
C ALA A 9 -9.87 5.83 1.56
N VAL A 10 -9.87 4.94 0.53
CA VAL A 10 -9.54 5.32 -0.86
C VAL A 10 -10.50 6.39 -1.39
N VAL A 11 -11.81 6.27 -1.15
CA VAL A 11 -12.78 7.26 -1.61
C VAL A 11 -12.59 8.60 -0.88
N ALA A 12 -12.30 8.58 0.42
CA ALA A 12 -12.02 9.80 1.17
C ALA A 12 -10.76 10.51 0.64
N ALA A 13 -9.67 9.76 0.39
CA ALA A 13 -8.45 10.28 -0.22
C ALA A 13 -8.70 10.85 -1.63
N LEU A 14 -9.45 10.13 -2.48
CA LEU A 14 -9.81 10.59 -3.82
C LEU A 14 -10.57 11.93 -3.78
N LEU A 15 -11.55 12.06 -2.89
CA LEU A 15 -12.32 13.31 -2.75
C LEU A 15 -11.46 14.46 -2.24
N ALA A 16 -10.58 14.20 -1.24
CA ALA A 16 -9.65 15.19 -0.72
C ALA A 16 -8.68 15.67 -1.82
N ASN A 17 -8.00 14.75 -2.51
CA ASN A 17 -7.03 15.05 -3.55
C ASN A 17 -7.66 15.75 -4.76
N THR A 18 -8.88 15.36 -5.15
CA THR A 18 -9.63 16.06 -6.19
C THR A 18 -9.96 17.50 -5.77
N GLY A 19 -10.36 17.72 -4.51
CA GLY A 19 -10.59 19.04 -3.94
C GLY A 19 -9.33 19.91 -3.92
N ILE A 20 -8.20 19.31 -3.53
CA ILE A 20 -6.88 19.95 -3.53
C ILE A 20 -6.47 20.35 -4.96
N ALA A 21 -6.58 19.42 -5.92
CA ALA A 21 -6.26 19.65 -7.32
C ALA A 21 -7.06 20.81 -7.90
N LEU A 22 -8.38 20.84 -7.65
CA LEU A 22 -9.25 21.92 -8.09
C LEU A 22 -8.86 23.25 -7.47
N THR A 23 -8.58 23.29 -6.17
CA THR A 23 -8.16 24.52 -5.47
C THR A 23 -6.86 25.07 -6.03
N LYS A 24 -5.86 24.21 -6.27
CA LYS A 24 -4.58 24.58 -6.88
C LYS A 24 -4.74 25.05 -8.32
N PHE A 25 -5.60 24.40 -9.10
CA PHE A 25 -5.90 24.81 -10.47
C PHE A 25 -6.59 26.18 -10.55
N VAL A 26 -7.55 26.44 -9.64
CA VAL A 26 -8.17 27.78 -9.52
C VAL A 26 -7.12 28.82 -9.13
N ALA A 27 -6.23 28.49 -8.18
CA ALA A 27 -5.13 29.40 -7.81
C ALA A 27 -4.23 29.72 -9.02
N PHE A 28 -3.89 28.71 -9.86
CA PHE A 28 -3.16 28.91 -11.10
C PHE A 28 -3.90 29.90 -12.05
N LEU A 29 -5.19 29.68 -12.27
CA LEU A 29 -5.99 30.58 -13.15
C LEU A 29 -6.03 32.02 -12.65
N LEU A 30 -5.99 32.23 -11.33
CA LEU A 30 -6.01 33.57 -10.72
C LEU A 30 -4.64 34.25 -10.71
N THR A 31 -3.57 33.48 -10.55
CA THR A 31 -2.21 34.01 -10.34
C THR A 31 -1.32 33.93 -11.58
N GLY A 32 -1.64 33.01 -12.52
CA GLY A 32 -0.76 32.67 -13.64
C GLY A 32 0.54 31.98 -13.22
N ALA A 33 0.69 31.62 -11.91
CA ALA A 33 1.91 31.05 -11.39
C ALA A 33 2.10 29.60 -11.86
N SER A 34 3.19 29.32 -12.58
CA SER A 34 3.53 27.99 -13.08
C SER A 34 3.69 26.96 -11.95
N SER A 35 4.14 27.40 -10.76
CA SER A 35 4.21 26.55 -9.56
C SER A 35 2.84 26.01 -9.15
N MET A 36 1.78 26.82 -9.24
CA MET A 36 0.41 26.38 -8.92
C MET A 36 -0.11 25.35 -9.93
N LEU A 37 0.28 25.48 -11.21
CA LEU A 37 -0.03 24.47 -12.22
C LEU A 37 0.70 23.14 -11.94
N ALA A 38 1.99 23.20 -11.63
CA ALA A 38 2.77 22.02 -11.28
C ALA A 38 2.17 21.29 -10.07
N GLU A 39 1.80 22.02 -9.03
CA GLU A 39 1.14 21.53 -7.84
C GLU A 39 -0.26 20.94 -8.13
N ALA A 40 -1.04 21.54 -9.05
CA ALA A 40 -2.31 20.98 -9.48
C ALA A 40 -2.13 19.64 -10.23
N ILE A 41 -1.14 19.55 -11.12
CA ILE A 41 -0.79 18.33 -11.84
C ILE A 41 -0.39 17.23 -10.86
N HIS A 42 0.40 17.55 -9.83
CA HIS A 42 0.77 16.59 -8.78
C HIS A 42 -0.47 16.05 -8.05
N SER A 43 -1.38 16.92 -7.63
CA SER A 43 -2.62 16.49 -6.95
C SER A 43 -3.58 15.71 -7.85
N VAL A 44 -3.53 15.93 -9.19
CA VAL A 44 -4.23 15.07 -10.16
C VAL A 44 -3.58 13.68 -10.21
N ALA A 45 -2.24 13.58 -10.14
CA ALA A 45 -1.55 12.31 -10.08
C ALA A 45 -1.92 11.52 -8.81
N ASP A 46 -2.02 12.20 -7.65
CA ASP A 46 -2.47 11.60 -6.40
C ASP A 46 -3.91 11.07 -6.51
N SER A 47 -4.82 11.85 -7.12
CA SER A 47 -6.18 11.37 -7.44
C SER A 47 -6.16 10.15 -8.38
N GLY A 48 -5.22 10.11 -9.33
CA GLY A 48 -4.96 8.98 -10.20
C GLY A 48 -4.55 7.72 -9.43
N ASN A 49 -3.72 7.88 -8.40
CA ASN A 49 -3.30 6.78 -7.53
C ASN A 49 -4.50 6.13 -6.83
N GLN A 50 -5.40 6.92 -6.23
CA GLN A 50 -6.63 6.39 -5.64
C GLN A 50 -7.53 5.73 -6.70
N GLY A 51 -7.58 6.28 -7.91
CA GLY A 51 -8.26 5.66 -9.05
C GLY A 51 -7.69 4.29 -9.39
N LEU A 52 -6.37 4.14 -9.42
CA LEU A 52 -5.68 2.85 -9.64
C LEU A 52 -6.02 1.84 -8.54
N LEU A 53 -6.03 2.24 -7.26
CA LEU A 53 -6.41 1.36 -6.15
C LEU A 53 -7.86 0.88 -6.28
N LEU A 54 -8.80 1.75 -6.66
CA LEU A 54 -10.21 1.39 -6.89
C LEU A 54 -10.35 0.43 -8.08
N LEU A 55 -9.61 0.66 -9.17
CA LEU A 55 -9.56 -0.22 -10.33
C LEU A 55 -9.01 -1.59 -9.95
N GLY A 56 -7.91 -1.66 -9.22
CA GLY A 56 -7.34 -2.90 -8.71
C GLY A 56 -8.34 -3.69 -7.86
N GLY A 57 -9.02 -3.01 -6.94
CA GLY A 57 -10.07 -3.61 -6.11
C GLY A 57 -11.27 -4.12 -6.92
N ARG A 58 -11.60 -3.46 -8.05
CA ARG A 58 -12.67 -3.90 -8.96
C ARG A 58 -12.25 -5.09 -9.82
N GLN A 59 -11.03 -5.04 -10.38
CA GLN A 59 -10.51 -6.12 -11.21
C GLN A 59 -10.33 -7.42 -10.43
N ALA A 60 -9.89 -7.31 -9.18
CA ALA A 60 -9.70 -8.46 -8.29
C ALA A 60 -10.98 -9.25 -7.99
N LYS A 61 -12.17 -8.67 -8.25
CA LYS A 61 -13.46 -9.32 -8.04
C LYS A 61 -13.94 -10.13 -9.24
N LYS A 62 -13.18 -10.17 -10.33
CA LYS A 62 -13.52 -11.00 -11.50
C LYS A 62 -13.40 -12.48 -11.16
N ASP A 63 -14.32 -13.26 -11.72
CA ASP A 63 -14.29 -14.70 -11.59
C ASP A 63 -13.06 -15.31 -12.28
N ALA A 64 -12.62 -16.45 -11.75
CA ALA A 64 -11.54 -17.22 -12.35
C ALA A 64 -11.86 -17.60 -13.80
N THR A 65 -10.83 -17.60 -14.65
CA THR A 65 -10.92 -18.03 -16.06
C THR A 65 -9.94 -19.17 -16.30
N PRO A 66 -10.06 -19.89 -17.45
CA PRO A 66 -9.07 -20.90 -17.81
C PRO A 66 -7.63 -20.38 -17.87
N GLU A 67 -7.43 -19.11 -18.29
CA GLU A 67 -6.11 -18.48 -18.30
C GLU A 67 -5.65 -18.06 -16.89
N HIS A 68 -6.58 -17.73 -16.00
CA HIS A 68 -6.32 -17.32 -14.62
C HIS A 68 -7.12 -18.20 -13.64
N PRO A 69 -6.72 -19.47 -13.46
CA PRO A 69 -7.51 -20.46 -12.73
C PRO A 69 -7.61 -20.17 -11.21
N PHE A 70 -6.70 -19.36 -10.69
CA PHE A 70 -6.73 -18.88 -9.29
C PHE A 70 -7.38 -17.51 -9.14
N GLY A 71 -8.10 -17.03 -10.16
CA GLY A 71 -8.77 -15.73 -10.13
C GLY A 71 -7.83 -14.54 -10.29
N TYR A 72 -8.34 -13.35 -9.99
CA TYR A 72 -7.68 -12.07 -10.21
C TYR A 72 -7.33 -11.34 -8.91
N GLY A 73 -7.33 -12.02 -7.78
CA GLY A 73 -7.05 -11.42 -6.46
C GLY A 73 -5.75 -10.62 -6.38
N ARG A 74 -4.73 -11.02 -7.17
CA ARG A 74 -3.41 -10.34 -7.26
C ARG A 74 -3.46 -8.98 -7.97
N GLU A 75 -4.51 -8.65 -8.70
CA GLU A 75 -4.68 -7.34 -9.32
C GLU A 75 -4.54 -6.20 -8.30
N ARG A 76 -5.04 -6.38 -7.07
CA ARG A 76 -4.87 -5.39 -5.99
C ARG A 76 -3.40 -5.12 -5.69
N TYR A 77 -2.55 -6.13 -5.73
CA TYR A 77 -1.10 -6.00 -5.51
C TYR A 77 -0.41 -5.32 -6.69
N ILE A 78 -0.82 -5.67 -7.93
CA ILE A 78 -0.30 -5.06 -9.17
C ILE A 78 -0.61 -3.56 -9.19
N TYR A 79 -1.86 -3.18 -8.97
CA TYR A 79 -2.26 -1.77 -8.97
C TYR A 79 -1.59 -0.97 -7.85
N SER A 80 -1.42 -1.56 -6.66
CA SER A 80 -0.69 -0.91 -5.56
C SER A 80 0.81 -0.75 -5.88
N PHE A 81 1.41 -1.68 -6.61
CA PHE A 81 2.78 -1.53 -7.11
C PHE A 81 2.89 -0.44 -8.18
N LEU A 82 1.88 -0.33 -9.07
CA LEU A 82 1.82 0.77 -10.04
C LEU A 82 1.72 2.13 -9.35
N VAL A 83 0.94 2.25 -8.27
CA VAL A 83 0.91 3.47 -7.43
C VAL A 83 2.31 3.82 -6.90
N ALA A 84 3.06 2.83 -6.39
CA ALA A 84 4.43 3.08 -5.94
C ALA A 84 5.34 3.60 -7.08
N ILE A 85 5.18 3.09 -8.32
CA ILE A 85 5.93 3.59 -9.50
C ILE A 85 5.51 5.02 -9.85
N VAL A 86 4.22 5.33 -9.84
CA VAL A 86 3.72 6.69 -10.13
C VAL A 86 4.21 7.66 -9.07
N LEU A 87 4.13 7.30 -7.79
CA LEU A 87 4.63 8.11 -6.69
C LEU A 87 6.14 8.39 -6.82
N PHE A 88 6.92 7.38 -7.22
CA PHE A 88 8.35 7.54 -7.47
C PHE A 88 8.65 8.48 -8.64
N THR A 89 7.96 8.30 -9.77
CA THR A 89 8.27 9.01 -11.02
C THR A 89 7.66 10.42 -11.04
N VAL A 90 6.34 10.52 -10.87
CA VAL A 90 5.61 11.78 -10.95
C VAL A 90 5.73 12.57 -9.64
N GLY A 91 5.72 11.90 -8.49
CA GLY A 91 5.93 12.56 -7.20
C GLY A 91 7.41 12.90 -6.97
N GLY A 92 8.22 11.86 -6.74
CA GLY A 92 9.60 12.01 -6.27
C GLY A 92 10.57 12.59 -7.29
N LEU A 93 10.73 11.94 -8.45
CA LEU A 93 11.71 12.37 -9.45
C LEU A 93 11.33 13.73 -10.06
N PHE A 94 10.04 13.97 -10.30
CA PHE A 94 9.60 15.27 -10.81
C PHE A 94 9.86 16.40 -9.81
N ALA A 95 9.57 16.20 -8.52
CA ALA A 95 9.86 17.20 -7.49
C ALA A 95 11.37 17.48 -7.35
N LEU A 96 12.23 16.46 -7.46
CA LEU A 96 13.69 16.64 -7.46
C LEU A 96 14.17 17.38 -8.71
N TYR A 97 13.61 17.06 -9.88
CA TYR A 97 13.90 17.79 -11.12
C TYR A 97 13.50 19.25 -11.00
N GLU A 98 12.32 19.54 -10.47
CA GLU A 98 11.82 20.91 -10.26
C GLU A 98 12.71 21.68 -9.27
N ALA A 99 13.11 21.04 -8.17
CA ALA A 99 14.06 21.61 -7.21
C ALA A 99 15.41 21.96 -7.88
N TYR A 100 15.93 21.04 -8.70
CA TYR A 100 17.17 21.27 -9.45
C TYR A 100 17.02 22.44 -10.43
N HIS A 101 15.93 22.50 -11.19
CA HIS A 101 15.66 23.57 -12.15
C HIS A 101 15.54 24.93 -11.45
N LYS A 102 14.72 25.01 -10.39
CA LYS A 102 14.59 26.21 -9.58
C LYS A 102 15.90 26.66 -8.94
N PHE A 103 16.75 25.71 -8.48
CA PHE A 103 18.05 26.03 -7.94
C PHE A 103 18.92 26.77 -8.96
N HIS A 104 18.99 26.29 -10.21
CA HIS A 104 19.77 26.93 -11.27
C HIS A 104 19.21 28.30 -11.65
N GLU A 105 17.89 28.44 -11.69
CA GLU A 105 17.21 29.71 -11.99
C GLU A 105 17.51 30.75 -10.92
N VAL A 106 17.31 30.40 -9.64
CA VAL A 106 17.61 31.27 -8.49
C VAL A 106 19.11 31.62 -8.42
N HIS A 107 19.99 30.66 -8.74
CA HIS A 107 21.43 30.89 -8.73
C HIS A 107 21.87 31.84 -9.86
N ALA A 108 21.32 31.67 -11.06
CA ALA A 108 21.60 32.55 -12.21
C ALA A 108 21.10 34.00 -11.97
N ALA A 109 19.98 34.16 -11.26
CA ALA A 109 19.40 35.47 -10.92
C ALA A 109 19.93 36.03 -9.59
N HIS A 110 21.07 35.53 -9.06
CA HIS A 110 21.68 35.98 -7.79
C HIS A 110 20.70 36.03 -6.61
N GLY A 111 19.75 35.08 -6.57
CA GLY A 111 18.78 34.94 -5.53
C GLY A 111 17.44 35.66 -5.70
N HIS A 112 17.33 36.53 -6.69
CA HIS A 112 16.13 37.36 -6.99
C HIS A 112 15.75 37.30 -8.48
N PRO A 113 15.03 36.26 -8.93
CA PRO A 113 14.46 36.22 -10.28
C PRO A 113 13.46 37.38 -10.46
N GLU A 114 13.42 37.98 -11.66
CA GLU A 114 12.57 39.14 -11.97
C GLU A 114 11.06 38.88 -11.79
N ASP A 115 10.62 37.62 -11.88
CA ASP A 115 9.22 37.20 -11.68
C ASP A 115 9.01 36.48 -10.33
N SER A 116 9.67 36.93 -9.26
CA SER A 116 9.56 36.24 -7.97
C SER A 116 8.18 36.51 -7.32
N LEU A 117 7.66 35.47 -6.64
CA LEU A 117 6.46 35.60 -5.80
C LEU A 117 6.60 36.68 -4.73
N LEU A 118 7.83 37.05 -4.36
CA LEU A 118 8.15 38.07 -3.34
C LEU A 118 7.64 39.46 -3.75
N ASP A 119 7.64 39.77 -5.05
CA ASP A 119 7.22 41.06 -5.58
C ASP A 119 5.78 41.03 -6.10
N SER A 120 5.12 39.88 -6.06
CA SER A 120 3.76 39.69 -6.57
C SER A 120 2.70 40.22 -5.60
N ARG A 121 1.67 40.90 -6.10
CA ARG A 121 0.45 41.22 -5.35
C ARG A 121 -0.23 39.98 -4.75
N TRP A 122 0.02 38.78 -5.30
CA TRP A 122 -0.60 37.51 -4.94
C TRP A 122 0.27 36.64 -4.02
N TRP A 123 1.29 37.20 -3.35
CA TRP A 123 2.23 36.50 -2.47
C TRP A 123 1.56 35.62 -1.38
N TRP A 124 0.36 36.00 -0.95
CA TRP A 124 -0.40 35.30 0.08
C TRP A 124 -1.18 34.09 -0.45
N VAL A 125 -1.45 34.01 -1.78
CA VAL A 125 -2.26 32.93 -2.38
C VAL A 125 -1.65 31.56 -2.16
N PRO A 126 -0.35 31.31 -2.40
CA PRO A 126 0.26 30.01 -2.11
C PRO A 126 0.11 29.60 -0.65
N LEU A 127 0.24 30.52 0.31
CA LEU A 127 0.09 30.22 1.73
C LEU A 127 -1.34 29.77 2.06
N VAL A 128 -2.35 30.45 1.55
CA VAL A 128 -3.76 30.09 1.74
C VAL A 128 -4.05 28.72 1.12
N VAL A 129 -3.55 28.47 -0.10
CA VAL A 129 -3.73 27.20 -0.79
C VAL A 129 -3.04 26.06 -0.02
N LEU A 130 -1.81 26.27 0.47
CA LEU A 130 -1.10 25.27 1.26
C LEU A 130 -1.83 24.94 2.58
N VAL A 131 -2.33 25.96 3.29
CA VAL A 131 -3.11 25.76 4.53
C VAL A 131 -4.41 25.02 4.24
N ALA A 132 -5.13 25.36 3.17
CA ALA A 132 -6.34 24.66 2.76
C ALA A 132 -6.03 23.19 2.37
N SER A 133 -4.93 22.97 1.64
CA SER A 133 -4.46 21.62 1.27
C SER A 133 -4.11 20.79 2.52
N ILE A 134 -3.40 21.37 3.48
CA ILE A 134 -3.10 20.68 4.76
C ILE A 134 -4.39 20.29 5.49
N ALA A 135 -5.40 21.13 5.53
CA ALA A 135 -6.67 20.81 6.18
C ALA A 135 -7.40 19.65 5.49
N MET A 136 -7.43 19.63 4.15
CA MET A 136 -8.05 18.54 3.38
C MET A 136 -7.27 17.24 3.50
N GLU A 137 -5.95 17.29 3.42
CA GLU A 137 -5.07 16.13 3.57
C GLU A 137 -5.13 15.54 4.98
N ALA A 138 -5.17 16.41 6.01
CA ALA A 138 -5.36 15.97 7.39
C ALA A 138 -6.72 15.25 7.61
N PHE A 139 -7.76 15.64 6.89
CA PHE A 139 -9.05 14.94 6.91
C PHE A 139 -8.95 13.55 6.27
N SER A 140 -8.29 13.43 5.10
CA SER A 140 -8.00 12.15 4.45
C SER A 140 -7.21 11.23 5.37
N PHE A 141 -6.06 11.71 5.85
CA PHE A 141 -5.17 10.97 6.74
C PHE A 141 -5.85 10.51 8.03
N ARG A 142 -6.68 11.37 8.64
CA ARG A 142 -7.49 11.00 9.80
C ARG A 142 -8.41 9.83 9.47
N THR A 143 -9.05 9.84 8.31
CA THR A 143 -9.93 8.74 7.87
C THR A 143 -9.13 7.45 7.70
N ALA A 144 -7.96 7.51 7.06
CA ALA A 144 -7.07 6.36 6.91
C ALA A 144 -6.60 5.80 8.27
N ILE A 145 -6.23 6.66 9.22
CA ILE A 145 -5.88 6.27 10.60
C ILE A 145 -7.06 5.58 11.29
N MET A 146 -8.27 6.13 11.17
CA MET A 146 -9.47 5.56 11.81
C MET A 146 -9.79 4.18 11.25
N GLU A 147 -9.75 3.99 9.93
CA GLU A 147 -10.00 2.69 9.31
C GLU A 147 -8.91 1.68 9.65
N THR A 148 -7.65 2.11 9.62
CA THR A 148 -6.52 1.26 10.04
C THR A 148 -6.62 0.84 11.50
N SER A 149 -7.02 1.75 12.39
CA SER A 149 -7.12 1.48 13.83
C SER A 149 -8.17 0.41 14.17
N LYS A 150 -9.20 0.26 13.33
CA LYS A 150 -10.21 -0.80 13.47
C LYS A 150 -9.65 -2.20 13.16
N ILE A 151 -8.58 -2.28 12.37
CA ILE A 151 -8.07 -3.53 11.78
C ILE A 151 -6.74 -3.94 12.39
N LYS A 152 -5.88 -2.98 12.78
CA LYS A 152 -4.51 -3.26 13.24
C LYS A 152 -4.43 -4.00 14.57
N GLY A 153 -5.51 -4.00 15.38
CA GLY A 153 -5.49 -4.53 16.74
C GLY A 153 -4.41 -3.85 17.59
N ASP A 154 -3.62 -4.63 18.31
CA ASP A 154 -2.52 -4.14 19.19
C ASP A 154 -1.21 -3.82 18.44
N ALA A 155 -1.16 -4.09 17.12
CA ALA A 155 0.03 -3.79 16.33
C ALA A 155 0.28 -2.28 16.22
N SER A 156 1.56 -1.87 16.18
CA SER A 156 1.92 -0.49 15.82
C SER A 156 1.60 -0.22 14.34
N PHE A 157 1.45 1.06 13.94
CA PHE A 157 1.23 1.41 12.53
C PHE A 157 2.35 0.90 11.62
N VAL A 158 3.61 0.96 12.05
CA VAL A 158 4.75 0.43 11.29
C VAL A 158 4.64 -1.08 11.13
N GLN A 159 4.28 -1.81 12.20
CA GLN A 159 4.05 -3.25 12.11
C GLN A 159 2.87 -3.60 11.22
N PHE A 160 1.80 -2.78 11.26
CA PHE A 160 0.66 -2.94 10.38
C PHE A 160 1.07 -2.79 8.92
N ILE A 161 1.76 -1.71 8.53
CA ILE A 161 2.23 -1.46 7.16
C ILE A 161 3.04 -2.65 6.64
N ARG A 162 3.98 -3.17 7.45
CA ARG A 162 4.86 -4.29 7.07
C ARG A 162 4.19 -5.66 7.04
N ARG A 163 3.02 -5.83 7.66
CA ARG A 163 2.34 -7.14 7.79
C ARG A 163 0.98 -7.19 7.11
N ALA A 164 0.48 -6.05 6.65
CA ALA A 164 -0.81 -5.98 6.00
C ALA A 164 -0.84 -6.78 4.70
N LYS A 165 -1.85 -7.63 4.53
CA LYS A 165 -2.09 -8.37 3.28
C LYS A 165 -3.06 -7.63 2.35
N GLN A 166 -3.65 -6.53 2.83
CA GLN A 166 -4.45 -5.59 2.07
C GLN A 166 -3.61 -4.34 1.82
N PRO A 167 -3.13 -4.08 0.60
CA PRO A 167 -2.14 -3.04 0.35
C PRO A 167 -2.73 -1.62 0.37
N GLU A 168 -4.05 -1.45 0.22
CA GLU A 168 -4.68 -0.15 0.04
C GLU A 168 -4.49 0.77 1.25
N LEU A 169 -4.73 0.26 2.47
CA LEU A 169 -4.57 1.07 3.68
C LEU A 169 -3.12 1.48 3.96
N PRO A 170 -2.11 0.57 3.86
CA PRO A 170 -0.71 0.97 3.92
C PRO A 170 -0.31 2.03 2.90
N VAL A 171 -0.78 1.88 1.64
CA VAL A 171 -0.49 2.85 0.57
C VAL A 171 -1.02 4.23 0.93
N ILE A 172 -2.32 4.33 1.26
CA ILE A 172 -2.96 5.61 1.60
C ILE A 172 -2.33 6.23 2.84
N LEU A 173 -2.06 5.44 3.89
CA LEU A 173 -1.43 5.95 5.11
C LEU A 173 -0.07 6.57 4.85
N LEU A 174 0.76 5.92 4.02
CA LEU A 174 2.11 6.42 3.71
C LEU A 174 2.04 7.61 2.75
N GLU A 175 1.13 7.59 1.78
CA GLU A 175 0.90 8.66 0.82
C GLU A 175 0.41 9.93 1.53
N ASP A 176 -0.68 9.86 2.30
CA ASP A 176 -1.25 10.99 3.04
C ASP A 176 -0.27 11.53 4.11
N PHE A 177 0.47 10.65 4.79
CA PHE A 177 1.51 11.05 5.74
C PHE A 177 2.63 11.82 5.06
N ALA A 178 3.10 11.34 3.91
CA ALA A 178 4.12 12.02 3.12
C ALA A 178 3.61 13.35 2.58
N ALA A 179 2.37 13.40 2.11
CA ALA A 179 1.74 14.62 1.63
C ALA A 179 1.65 15.69 2.73
N LEU A 180 1.24 15.33 3.95
CA LEU A 180 1.20 16.26 5.08
C LEU A 180 2.59 16.81 5.45
N ILE A 181 3.61 15.97 5.51
CA ILE A 181 4.99 16.40 5.78
C ILE A 181 5.50 17.27 4.63
N GLY A 182 5.22 16.86 3.38
CA GLY A 182 5.59 17.61 2.18
C GLY A 182 4.97 19.01 2.16
N LEU A 183 3.67 19.12 2.44
CA LEU A 183 2.99 20.39 2.58
C LEU A 183 3.58 21.25 3.72
N GLY A 184 4.02 20.63 4.80
CA GLY A 184 4.77 21.28 5.88
C GLY A 184 6.10 21.86 5.38
N PHE A 185 6.86 21.09 4.59
CA PHE A 185 8.10 21.59 3.97
C PHE A 185 7.84 22.71 2.96
N ALA A 186 6.77 22.61 2.15
CA ALA A 186 6.38 23.67 1.24
C ALA A 186 6.01 24.95 1.99
N LEU A 187 5.21 24.84 3.05
CA LEU A 187 4.80 25.99 3.85
C LEU A 187 6.00 26.66 4.55
N LEU A 188 6.93 25.88 5.09
CA LEU A 188 8.17 26.39 5.67
C LEU A 188 9.07 27.02 4.61
N GLY A 189 9.25 26.36 3.46
CA GLY A 189 10.06 26.87 2.36
C GLY A 189 9.56 28.22 1.86
N VAL A 190 8.28 28.31 1.50
CA VAL A 190 7.65 29.57 1.05
C VAL A 190 7.63 30.60 2.17
N GLY A 191 7.25 30.22 3.40
CA GLY A 191 7.18 31.16 4.52
C GLY A 191 8.54 31.77 4.86
N VAL A 192 9.61 30.97 4.95
CA VAL A 192 10.96 31.47 5.21
C VAL A 192 11.50 32.27 4.02
N SER A 193 11.17 31.88 2.78
CA SER A 193 11.51 32.68 1.59
C SER A 193 10.91 34.09 1.65
N LEU A 194 9.65 34.20 2.05
CA LEU A 194 8.98 35.51 2.22
C LEU A 194 9.59 36.33 3.34
N LEU A 195 10.01 35.71 4.44
CA LEU A 195 10.62 36.40 5.59
C LEU A 195 12.07 36.85 5.33
N THR A 196 12.83 36.04 4.59
CA THR A 196 14.26 36.29 4.35
C THR A 196 14.56 36.98 3.02
N GLY A 197 13.58 37.01 2.10
CA GLY A 197 13.77 37.48 0.74
C GLY A 197 14.62 36.49 -0.11
N SER A 198 14.83 35.28 0.32
CA SER A 198 15.71 34.30 -0.35
C SER A 198 14.93 33.07 -0.82
N LEU A 199 14.85 32.87 -2.12
CA LEU A 199 14.16 31.74 -2.75
C LEU A 199 14.86 30.38 -2.58
N TYR A 200 16.10 30.36 -2.06
CA TYR A 200 16.80 29.10 -1.76
C TYR A 200 16.05 28.24 -0.73
N TRP A 201 15.24 28.84 0.16
CA TRP A 201 14.43 28.10 1.11
C TRP A 201 13.28 27.34 0.47
N ASP A 202 12.66 27.92 -0.57
CA ASP A 202 11.63 27.24 -1.35
C ASP A 202 12.23 26.08 -2.16
N VAL A 203 13.41 26.28 -2.76
CA VAL A 203 14.18 25.22 -3.42
C VAL A 203 14.49 24.07 -2.45
N ALA A 204 14.95 24.38 -1.24
CA ALA A 204 15.26 23.36 -0.22
C ALA A 204 13.99 22.60 0.21
N GLY A 205 12.88 23.30 0.39
CA GLY A 205 11.57 22.68 0.67
C GLY A 205 11.15 21.70 -0.41
N THR A 206 11.24 22.13 -1.69
CA THR A 206 10.91 21.26 -2.85
C THR A 206 11.82 20.04 -2.93
N ALA A 207 13.12 20.20 -2.68
CA ALA A 207 14.08 19.08 -2.65
C ALA A 207 13.75 18.08 -1.54
N LEU A 208 13.40 18.56 -0.34
CA LEU A 208 12.99 17.70 0.78
C LEU A 208 11.71 16.92 0.48
N ILE A 209 10.73 17.55 -0.19
CA ILE A 209 9.52 16.87 -0.67
C ILE A 209 9.90 15.74 -1.63
N GLY A 210 10.71 16.02 -2.63
CA GLY A 210 11.15 15.00 -3.59
C GLY A 210 11.86 13.82 -2.93
N LEU A 211 12.79 14.07 -1.99
CA LEU A 211 13.48 13.02 -1.23
C LEU A 211 12.53 12.19 -0.37
N LEU A 212 11.57 12.84 0.29
CA LEU A 212 10.55 12.16 1.09
C LEU A 212 9.69 11.23 0.24
N LEU A 213 9.20 11.72 -0.92
CA LEU A 213 8.37 10.93 -1.82
C LEU A 213 9.15 9.73 -2.41
N VAL A 214 10.42 9.92 -2.76
CA VAL A 214 11.30 8.80 -3.19
C VAL A 214 11.42 7.76 -2.07
N ALA A 215 11.66 8.19 -0.84
CA ALA A 215 11.78 7.26 0.30
C ALA A 215 10.48 6.46 0.52
N VAL A 216 9.33 7.12 0.50
CA VAL A 216 8.02 6.48 0.64
C VAL A 216 7.74 5.52 -0.51
N ALA A 217 8.02 5.92 -1.75
CA ALA A 217 7.86 5.08 -2.93
C ALA A 217 8.72 3.80 -2.88
N ILE A 218 9.95 3.90 -2.38
CA ILE A 218 10.83 2.73 -2.17
C ILE A 218 10.22 1.78 -1.13
N VAL A 219 9.72 2.31 -0.01
CA VAL A 219 9.07 1.48 1.03
C VAL A 219 7.84 0.77 0.45
N LEU A 220 6.95 1.51 -0.23
CA LEU A 220 5.76 0.94 -0.87
C LEU A 220 6.13 -0.09 -1.93
N GLY A 221 7.15 0.19 -2.74
CA GLY A 221 7.63 -0.73 -3.77
C GLY A 221 8.16 -2.04 -3.20
N ILE A 222 8.88 -2.00 -2.07
CA ILE A 222 9.38 -3.19 -1.38
C ILE A 222 8.22 -4.03 -0.82
N GLU A 223 7.27 -3.40 -0.11
CA GLU A 223 6.14 -4.09 0.51
C GLU A 223 5.20 -4.70 -0.55
N THR A 224 4.84 -3.93 -1.57
CA THR A 224 3.96 -4.42 -2.64
C THR A 224 4.62 -5.48 -3.52
N LYS A 225 5.93 -5.38 -3.78
CA LYS A 225 6.71 -6.43 -4.46
C LYS A 225 6.65 -7.75 -3.69
N SER A 226 6.79 -7.72 -2.37
CA SER A 226 6.71 -8.92 -1.53
C SER A 226 5.36 -9.62 -1.67
N LEU A 227 4.27 -8.85 -1.64
CA LEU A 227 2.92 -9.35 -1.86
C LEU A 227 2.72 -9.94 -3.27
N LEU A 228 3.32 -9.33 -4.30
CA LEU A 228 3.28 -9.84 -5.68
C LEU A 228 3.98 -11.19 -5.83
N LEU A 229 5.11 -11.39 -5.15
CA LEU A 229 5.82 -12.67 -5.14
C LEU A 229 5.00 -13.77 -4.46
N GLY A 230 4.09 -13.39 -3.57
CA GLY A 230 3.25 -14.28 -2.78
C GLY A 230 3.81 -14.51 -1.39
N GLU A 231 3.17 -13.89 -0.42
CA GLU A 231 3.52 -14.05 0.99
C GLU A 231 2.72 -15.17 1.65
N ALA A 232 3.34 -15.85 2.59
CA ALA A 232 2.66 -16.84 3.42
C ALA A 232 1.62 -16.19 4.34
N ALA A 233 0.66 -16.98 4.80
CA ALA A 233 -0.26 -16.59 5.86
C ALA A 233 0.51 -16.13 7.11
N ALA A 234 -0.06 -15.21 7.88
CA ALA A 234 0.52 -14.80 9.15
C ALA A 234 0.69 -16.00 10.09
N ARG A 235 1.76 -16.02 10.90
CA ARG A 235 2.08 -17.16 11.78
C ARG A 235 0.91 -17.65 12.65
N PRO A 236 0.08 -16.78 13.26
CA PRO A 236 -1.09 -17.25 13.99
C PRO A 236 -2.12 -17.99 13.13
N ALA A 237 -2.32 -17.57 11.87
CA ALA A 237 -3.19 -18.25 10.93
C ALA A 237 -2.60 -19.62 10.52
N GLN A 238 -1.30 -19.70 10.24
CA GLN A 238 -0.64 -20.97 9.96
C GLN A 238 -0.78 -21.96 11.10
N LEU A 239 -0.68 -21.51 12.36
CA LEU A 239 -0.86 -22.38 13.53
C LEU A 239 -2.30 -22.89 13.63
N ARG A 240 -3.31 -22.01 13.47
CA ARG A 240 -4.73 -22.42 13.47
C ARG A 240 -5.03 -23.44 12.36
N ILE A 241 -4.52 -23.20 11.15
CA ILE A 241 -4.70 -24.11 10.01
C ILE A 241 -4.06 -25.46 10.33
N ARG A 242 -2.82 -25.48 10.82
CA ARG A 242 -2.12 -26.72 11.19
C ARG A 242 -2.90 -27.50 12.23
N GLU A 243 -3.32 -26.86 13.31
CA GLU A 243 -4.11 -27.49 14.38
C GLU A 243 -5.46 -28.03 13.87
N ALA A 244 -6.12 -27.31 12.95
CA ALA A 244 -7.36 -27.77 12.36
C ALA A 244 -7.17 -29.04 11.53
N VAL A 245 -6.09 -29.11 10.73
CA VAL A 245 -5.73 -30.30 9.96
C VAL A 245 -5.37 -31.47 10.88
N GLU A 246 -4.56 -31.24 11.93
CA GLU A 246 -4.11 -32.30 12.86
C GLU A 246 -5.25 -32.87 13.72
N ARG A 247 -6.34 -32.12 13.92
CA ARG A 247 -7.53 -32.58 14.64
C ARG A 247 -8.53 -33.33 13.77
N ALA A 248 -8.34 -33.35 12.46
CA ALA A 248 -9.25 -34.05 11.57
C ALA A 248 -9.11 -35.55 11.67
N ASP A 249 -10.22 -36.28 11.90
CA ASP A 249 -10.23 -37.70 12.01
C ASP A 249 -9.65 -38.37 10.74
N GLY A 250 -8.75 -39.35 10.93
CA GLY A 250 -8.06 -40.03 9.84
C GLY A 250 -6.73 -39.38 9.43
N ILE A 251 -6.33 -38.29 10.09
CA ILE A 251 -5.02 -37.64 9.92
C ILE A 251 -4.18 -37.87 11.16
N GLU A 252 -3.00 -38.45 11.00
CA GLU A 252 -2.04 -38.76 12.09
C GLU A 252 -1.10 -37.56 12.37
N GLY A 253 -1.00 -36.58 11.44
CA GLY A 253 -0.18 -35.40 11.62
C GLY A 253 0.14 -34.69 10.30
N VAL A 254 0.65 -33.48 10.44
CA VAL A 254 1.10 -32.65 9.30
C VAL A 254 2.58 -32.86 9.05
N ILE A 255 2.94 -33.33 7.84
CA ILE A 255 4.33 -33.53 7.42
C ILE A 255 4.96 -32.19 7.07
N HIS A 256 4.34 -31.43 6.14
CA HIS A 256 4.69 -30.03 5.85
C HIS A 256 3.47 -29.26 5.37
N MET A 257 3.53 -27.96 5.49
CA MET A 257 2.48 -27.06 5.05
C MET A 257 3.09 -25.81 4.42
N ARG A 258 2.54 -25.39 3.30
CA ARG A 258 2.85 -24.12 2.64
C ARG A 258 1.56 -23.35 2.42
N THR A 259 1.63 -22.06 2.64
CA THR A 259 0.51 -21.15 2.41
C THR A 259 0.97 -20.01 1.54
N MET A 260 0.09 -19.46 0.71
CA MET A 260 0.39 -18.32 -0.13
C MET A 260 -0.87 -17.49 -0.36
N HIS A 261 -0.79 -16.18 -0.13
CA HIS A 261 -1.85 -15.27 -0.51
C HIS A 261 -1.94 -15.16 -2.04
N LEU A 262 -3.10 -15.53 -2.59
CA LEU A 262 -3.47 -15.33 -4.00
C LEU A 262 -4.08 -13.95 -4.20
N GLY A 263 -4.53 -13.34 -3.12
CA GLY A 263 -5.08 -12.01 -3.00
C GLY A 263 -5.32 -11.71 -1.53
N PRO A 264 -5.76 -10.49 -1.18
CA PRO A 264 -6.01 -10.11 0.22
C PRO A 264 -7.05 -10.99 0.92
N GLU A 265 -8.01 -11.53 0.18
CA GLU A 265 -9.13 -12.35 0.68
C GLU A 265 -9.08 -13.79 0.18
N GLU A 266 -7.94 -14.20 -0.38
CA GLU A 266 -7.75 -15.54 -0.91
C GLU A 266 -6.39 -16.11 -0.47
N LEU A 267 -6.45 -17.25 0.21
CA LEU A 267 -5.29 -17.99 0.67
C LEU A 267 -5.29 -19.39 0.03
N LEU A 268 -4.15 -19.71 -0.56
CA LEU A 268 -3.84 -21.09 -0.95
C LEU A 268 -3.18 -21.79 0.24
N VAL A 269 -3.67 -22.97 0.56
CA VAL A 269 -3.11 -23.88 1.56
C VAL A 269 -2.74 -25.18 0.85
N ALA A 270 -1.47 -25.53 0.85
CA ALA A 270 -0.97 -26.81 0.39
C ALA A 270 -0.35 -27.55 1.59
N VAL A 271 -0.92 -28.67 1.96
CA VAL A 271 -0.50 -29.44 3.14
C VAL A 271 -0.31 -30.91 2.81
N LYS A 272 0.80 -31.46 3.23
CA LYS A 272 1.06 -32.91 3.19
C LYS A 272 0.80 -33.48 4.56
N VAL A 273 -0.07 -34.47 4.62
CA VAL A 273 -0.53 -35.09 5.86
C VAL A 273 -0.13 -36.58 5.91
N ARG A 274 0.06 -37.07 7.13
CA ARG A 274 0.25 -38.52 7.38
C ARG A 274 -1.12 -39.15 7.59
N VAL A 275 -1.37 -40.22 6.84
CA VAL A 275 -2.56 -41.06 6.99
C VAL A 275 -2.15 -42.46 7.40
N PRO A 276 -3.04 -43.26 8.08
CA PRO A 276 -2.75 -44.64 8.44
C PRO A 276 -2.41 -45.48 7.21
N ALA A 277 -1.34 -46.29 7.30
CA ALA A 277 -0.90 -47.12 6.18
C ALA A 277 -1.95 -48.16 5.74
N ALA A 278 -2.84 -48.56 6.65
CA ALA A 278 -3.92 -49.51 6.40
C ALA A 278 -5.22 -48.84 5.92
N ALA A 279 -5.27 -47.50 5.81
CA ALA A 279 -6.47 -46.78 5.39
C ALA A 279 -6.83 -47.10 3.93
N THR A 280 -8.09 -47.32 3.68
CA THR A 280 -8.62 -47.49 2.32
C THR A 280 -8.66 -46.12 1.59
N GLY A 281 -8.70 -46.16 0.27
CA GLY A 281 -8.82 -44.93 -0.51
C GLY A 281 -10.05 -44.07 -0.15
N ALA A 282 -11.16 -44.70 0.22
CA ALA A 282 -12.35 -44.01 0.68
C ALA A 282 -12.14 -43.31 2.02
N GLU A 283 -11.52 -43.97 3.00
CA GLU A 283 -11.21 -43.38 4.30
C GLU A 283 -10.23 -42.19 4.18
N VAL A 284 -9.27 -42.27 3.24
CA VAL A 284 -8.35 -41.17 2.94
C VAL A 284 -9.10 -39.98 2.34
N CYS A 285 -10.02 -40.18 1.39
CA CYS A 285 -10.85 -39.12 0.83
C CYS A 285 -11.68 -38.45 1.91
N ASP A 286 -12.36 -39.22 2.74
CA ASP A 286 -13.17 -38.69 3.85
C ASP A 286 -12.34 -37.90 4.88
N ALA A 287 -11.09 -38.31 5.15
CA ALA A 287 -10.18 -37.59 6.02
C ALA A 287 -9.74 -36.26 5.41
N ILE A 288 -9.48 -36.21 4.08
CA ILE A 288 -9.16 -34.99 3.34
C ILE A 288 -10.34 -34.00 3.40
N ASP A 289 -11.57 -34.46 3.10
CA ASP A 289 -12.77 -33.62 3.14
C ASP A 289 -13.00 -32.99 4.51
N ARG A 290 -12.80 -33.78 5.58
CA ARG A 290 -12.88 -33.28 6.96
C ARG A 290 -11.81 -32.23 7.26
N ALA A 291 -10.58 -32.47 6.83
CA ALA A 291 -9.49 -31.51 7.01
C ALA A 291 -9.74 -30.20 6.28
N GLU A 292 -10.21 -30.26 5.02
CA GLU A 292 -10.56 -29.09 4.25
C GLU A 292 -11.69 -28.28 4.90
N ALA A 293 -12.74 -28.96 5.40
CA ALA A 293 -13.85 -28.31 6.10
C ALA A 293 -13.37 -27.60 7.37
N ALA A 294 -12.52 -28.28 8.18
CA ALA A 294 -11.95 -27.72 9.40
C ALA A 294 -11.06 -26.48 9.11
N VAL A 295 -10.27 -26.53 8.03
CA VAL A 295 -9.45 -25.36 7.63
C VAL A 295 -10.34 -24.18 7.21
N ARG A 296 -11.40 -24.41 6.43
CA ARG A 296 -12.33 -23.33 6.02
C ARG A 296 -13.07 -22.71 7.20
N GLU A 297 -13.33 -23.48 8.25
CA GLU A 297 -13.96 -22.97 9.47
C GLU A 297 -13.05 -22.01 10.24
N VAL A 298 -11.76 -22.37 10.42
CA VAL A 298 -10.81 -21.55 11.20
C VAL A 298 -10.17 -20.42 10.40
N GLU A 299 -10.14 -20.53 9.06
CA GLU A 299 -9.57 -19.52 8.15
C GLU A 299 -10.41 -19.39 6.87
N PRO A 300 -11.49 -18.60 6.90
CA PRO A 300 -12.46 -18.50 5.79
C PRO A 300 -11.88 -17.99 4.46
N ILE A 301 -10.70 -17.35 4.49
CA ILE A 301 -10.01 -16.91 3.28
C ILE A 301 -9.21 -18.04 2.61
N ALA A 302 -9.07 -19.21 3.25
CA ALA A 302 -8.47 -20.40 2.66
C ALA A 302 -9.42 -21.06 1.65
N ARG A 303 -9.55 -20.44 0.47
CA ARG A 303 -10.47 -20.89 -0.58
C ARG A 303 -9.90 -22.04 -1.41
N VAL A 304 -8.59 -22.05 -1.61
CA VAL A 304 -7.89 -23.06 -2.39
C VAL A 304 -7.08 -23.93 -1.42
N ILE A 305 -7.49 -25.17 -1.23
CA ILE A 305 -6.85 -26.10 -0.31
C ILE A 305 -6.48 -27.36 -1.08
N TYR A 306 -5.24 -27.77 -0.98
CA TYR A 306 -4.74 -29.04 -1.50
C TYR A 306 -4.17 -29.85 -0.34
N VAL A 307 -4.72 -31.03 -0.10
CA VAL A 307 -4.24 -31.99 0.91
C VAL A 307 -3.62 -33.18 0.19
N GLU A 308 -2.31 -33.35 0.35
CA GLU A 308 -1.57 -34.48 -0.20
C GLU A 308 -1.42 -35.55 0.90
N PRO A 309 -2.04 -36.75 0.76
CA PRO A 309 -1.84 -37.83 1.70
C PRO A 309 -0.49 -38.49 1.49
N GLY A 310 0.14 -38.90 2.58
CA GLY A 310 1.41 -39.61 2.54
C GLY A 310 1.49 -40.68 3.66
N VAL A 311 2.12 -41.80 3.33
CA VAL A 311 2.49 -42.85 4.26
C VAL A 311 4.02 -42.79 4.33
N LEU A 312 4.58 -41.92 5.15
CA LEU A 312 6.04 -41.86 5.33
C LEU A 312 6.43 -42.66 6.57
N PRO A 313 7.39 -43.59 6.47
CA PRO A 313 8.11 -44.11 7.63
C PRO A 313 8.82 -42.94 8.34
N GLU A 314 8.98 -42.99 9.64
CA GLU A 314 9.68 -41.98 10.46
C GLU A 314 11.11 -41.62 9.98
N GLU A 315 11.70 -42.41 9.06
CA GLU A 315 13.09 -42.32 8.60
C GLU A 315 13.28 -41.65 7.22
N SER A 316 12.25 -41.16 6.54
CA SER A 316 12.48 -40.44 5.29
C SER A 316 13.05 -39.06 5.64
N GLY A 317 14.36 -38.88 5.50
CA GLY A 317 15.19 -37.72 5.90
C GLY A 317 14.82 -36.34 5.40
N LEU A 318 13.54 -36.06 5.23
CA LEU A 318 12.98 -34.72 5.15
C LEU A 318 12.90 -34.18 6.58
N ARG A 319 13.95 -33.48 7.01
CA ARG A 319 13.94 -32.73 8.26
C ARG A 319 12.66 -31.87 8.31
N PRO A 320 11.94 -31.84 9.45
CA PRO A 320 10.97 -30.79 9.67
C PRO A 320 11.70 -29.45 9.40
N GLU A 321 11.20 -28.65 8.48
CA GLU A 321 11.75 -27.30 8.28
C GLU A 321 11.68 -26.62 9.64
N GLU A 322 12.84 -26.44 10.28
CA GLU A 322 12.98 -25.58 11.43
C GLU A 322 12.39 -24.23 11.05
N SER A 323 11.35 -23.84 11.75
CA SER A 323 10.67 -22.55 11.57
C SER A 323 11.73 -21.47 11.65
N GLY A 324 12.12 -20.94 10.49
CA GLY A 324 13.09 -19.87 10.38
C GLY A 324 12.72 -18.71 11.29
N ALA A 325 13.43 -18.65 12.40
CA ALA A 325 13.57 -17.44 13.19
C ALA A 325 14.43 -16.47 12.38
N ARG A 326 13.80 -15.45 11.78
CA ARG A 326 14.38 -14.11 11.60
C ARG A 326 13.28 -13.08 11.48
#